data_f1284586e4d44e07f765dbcdcb277fcf
#
_entry.id   f1284586e4d44e07f765dbcdcb277fcf
#
_cell.length_a   1.000
_cell.length_b   1.000
_cell.length_c   1.000
_cell.angle_alpha   90.00
_cell.angle_beta   90.00
_cell.angle_gamma   90.00
#
_symmetry.space_group_name_H-M   'P 1'
#
loop_
_entity.id
_entity.type
_entity.pdbx_description
1 polymer ?
#
loop_
_entity_poly.entity_id
_entity_poly.type
_entity_poly.pdbx_seq_one_letter_code
_entity_poly.pdbx_strand_id
1 'polypeptide(L)'
;MFHRILVANRGEIAMRILRACKDLGIETVAVYSEADRDSLHLRYADETICIGPAASTDSYLNIPAIIAAAEIADVEAIHPGYGFLSENAHFAEVCQSCNIKFIGPSAAAITECGDKVAAKELAKKADVPCVPGSDGPVENEQDALRISREIGFPVLVKASAGGGGRGMRVAHNEPSLVTGFHAARAEAQACFNNPTVYIEKFVDKPRH
;
A
#
# COMPACT_ATOMS: atom_id res chain seq x y z
N MET A 1 -20.49 -8.86 16.72
CA MET A 1 -19.31 -8.06 17.11
C MET A 1 -18.22 -9.06 17.43
N PHE A 2 -16.96 -8.83 17.06
CA PHE A 2 -15.88 -9.75 17.42
C PHE A 2 -15.63 -9.73 18.93
N HIS A 3 -15.24 -10.88 19.48
CA HIS A 3 -14.80 -10.98 20.86
C HIS A 3 -13.31 -10.76 21.00
N ARG A 4 -12.51 -11.31 20.06
CA ARG A 4 -11.06 -11.26 20.11
C ARG A 4 -10.47 -11.07 18.70
N ILE A 5 -9.53 -10.13 18.55
CA ILE A 5 -8.85 -9.87 17.29
C ILE A 5 -7.34 -9.79 17.46
N LEU A 6 -6.60 -10.18 16.40
CA LEU A 6 -5.17 -9.98 16.29
C LEU A 6 -4.85 -8.73 15.49
N VAL A 7 -3.93 -7.91 16.01
CA VAL A 7 -3.41 -6.71 15.31
C VAL A 7 -2.08 -7.06 14.65
N ALA A 8 -2.12 -7.26 13.32
CA ALA A 8 -0.96 -7.65 12.51
C ALA A 8 -0.18 -6.42 12.02
N ASN A 9 0.24 -5.59 12.95
CA ASN A 9 1.02 -4.39 12.66
C ASN A 9 1.79 -3.93 13.91
N ARG A 10 2.52 -2.82 13.82
CA ARG A 10 3.37 -2.26 14.87
C ARG A 10 3.19 -0.74 15.01
N GLY A 11 3.85 -0.17 16.02
CA GLY A 11 3.97 1.28 16.17
C GLY A 11 2.64 1.99 16.39
N GLU A 12 2.48 3.16 15.79
CA GLU A 12 1.32 4.02 16.03
C GLU A 12 0.02 3.44 15.50
N ILE A 13 0.03 2.75 14.35
CA ILE A 13 -1.21 2.17 13.82
C ILE A 13 -1.70 0.99 14.68
N ALA A 14 -0.78 0.14 15.17
CA ALA A 14 -1.16 -0.89 16.12
C ALA A 14 -1.79 -0.27 17.37
N MET A 15 -1.18 0.78 17.93
CA MET A 15 -1.72 1.53 19.07
C MET A 15 -3.14 2.06 18.82
N ARG A 16 -3.39 2.64 17.63
CA ARG A 16 -4.72 3.17 17.28
C ARG A 16 -5.77 2.07 17.24
N ILE A 17 -5.43 0.91 16.63
CA ILE A 17 -6.34 -0.23 16.53
C ILE A 17 -6.63 -0.79 17.92
N LEU A 18 -5.60 -1.03 18.73
CA LEU A 18 -5.74 -1.53 20.11
C LEU A 18 -6.64 -0.65 20.97
N ARG A 19 -6.48 0.68 20.87
CA ARG A 19 -7.34 1.64 21.57
C ARG A 19 -8.80 1.56 21.10
N ALA A 20 -9.03 1.51 19.79
CA ALA A 20 -10.37 1.38 19.24
C ALA A 20 -11.04 0.07 19.67
N CYS A 21 -10.31 -1.03 19.72
CA CYS A 21 -10.81 -2.31 20.21
C CYS A 21 -11.19 -2.23 21.68
N LYS A 22 -10.35 -1.60 22.49
CA LYS A 22 -10.63 -1.39 23.91
C LYS A 22 -11.89 -0.56 24.14
N ASP A 23 -12.10 0.52 23.37
CA ASP A 23 -13.30 1.34 23.44
C ASP A 23 -14.57 0.57 23.03
N LEU A 24 -14.42 -0.46 22.19
CA LEU A 24 -15.50 -1.36 21.75
C LEU A 24 -15.66 -2.59 22.63
N GLY A 25 -14.83 -2.79 23.64
CA GLY A 25 -14.84 -3.97 24.50
C GLY A 25 -14.38 -5.26 23.82
N ILE A 26 -13.51 -5.15 22.81
CA ILE A 26 -12.93 -6.26 22.06
C ILE A 26 -11.56 -6.60 22.64
N GLU A 27 -11.33 -7.86 22.96
CA GLU A 27 -10.05 -8.38 23.42
C GLU A 27 -9.03 -8.39 22.28
N THR A 28 -7.78 -8.08 22.59
CA THR A 28 -6.74 -7.82 21.58
C THR A 28 -5.50 -8.66 21.78
N VAL A 29 -4.98 -9.17 20.67
CA VAL A 29 -3.67 -9.83 20.58
C VAL A 29 -2.76 -8.97 19.70
N ALA A 30 -1.65 -8.47 20.24
CA ALA A 30 -0.66 -7.74 19.47
C ALA A 30 0.52 -8.64 19.11
N VAL A 31 0.90 -8.67 17.84
CA VAL A 31 2.13 -9.34 17.43
C VAL A 31 3.32 -8.38 17.46
N TYR A 32 4.53 -8.92 17.66
CA TYR A 32 5.76 -8.14 17.64
C TYR A 32 6.96 -8.94 17.15
N SER A 33 7.90 -8.26 16.50
CA SER A 33 9.23 -8.82 16.24
C SER A 33 10.13 -8.66 17.47
N GLU A 34 11.21 -9.41 17.57
CA GLU A 34 12.18 -9.29 18.69
C GLU A 34 12.66 -7.85 18.92
N ALA A 35 12.82 -7.06 17.84
CA ALA A 35 13.21 -5.65 17.93
C ALA A 35 12.13 -4.75 18.56
N ASP A 36 10.87 -5.16 18.54
CA ASP A 36 9.76 -4.37 19.05
C ASP A 36 9.29 -4.82 20.45
N ARG A 37 10.04 -5.69 21.12
CA ARG A 37 9.69 -6.28 22.43
C ARG A 37 9.30 -5.25 23.50
N ASP A 38 9.90 -4.08 23.47
CA ASP A 38 9.65 -3.00 24.42
C ASP A 38 8.77 -1.88 23.87
N SER A 39 8.15 -2.11 22.71
CA SER A 39 7.33 -1.11 22.04
C SER A 39 6.07 -0.77 22.83
N LEU A 40 5.71 0.53 22.82
CA LEU A 40 4.62 1.05 23.63
C LEU A 40 3.27 0.39 23.33
N HIS A 41 2.97 0.04 22.07
CA HIS A 41 1.69 -0.55 21.69
C HIS A 41 1.42 -1.90 22.41
N LEU A 42 2.45 -2.67 22.75
CA LEU A 42 2.29 -3.94 23.45
C LEU A 42 1.66 -3.79 24.85
N ARG A 43 1.86 -2.63 25.49
CA ARG A 43 1.27 -2.35 26.82
C ARG A 43 -0.24 -2.12 26.78
N TYR A 44 -0.82 -1.97 25.59
CA TYR A 44 -2.26 -1.74 25.39
C TYR A 44 -3.01 -2.99 24.94
N ALA A 45 -2.29 -4.05 24.57
CA ALA A 45 -2.89 -5.33 24.21
C ALA A 45 -3.15 -6.19 25.44
N ASP A 46 -4.17 -7.04 25.37
CA ASP A 46 -4.49 -8.01 26.39
C ASP A 46 -3.52 -9.19 26.38
N GLU A 47 -3.06 -9.57 25.17
CA GLU A 47 -2.05 -10.59 24.94
C GLU A 47 -1.03 -10.13 23.87
N THR A 48 0.22 -10.65 23.98
CA THR A 48 1.29 -10.31 23.01
C THR A 48 2.03 -11.55 22.57
N ILE A 49 2.29 -11.69 21.27
CA ILE A 49 2.96 -12.86 20.68
C ILE A 49 4.16 -12.40 19.82
N CYS A 50 5.34 -12.94 20.12
CA CYS A 50 6.52 -12.74 19.28
C CYS A 50 6.40 -13.59 18.02
N ILE A 51 6.48 -12.93 16.85
CA ILE A 51 6.31 -13.57 15.55
C ILE A 51 7.63 -13.76 14.79
N GLY A 52 8.77 -13.46 15.38
CA GLY A 52 10.07 -13.71 14.78
C GLY A 52 11.10 -12.61 15.02
N PRO A 53 12.24 -12.70 14.30
CA PRO A 53 13.35 -11.77 14.45
C PRO A 53 13.05 -10.35 13.95
N ALA A 54 14.02 -9.45 14.07
CA ALA A 54 13.88 -8.03 13.75
C ALA A 54 13.52 -7.73 12.28
N ALA A 55 13.98 -8.58 11.34
CA ALA A 55 13.68 -8.39 9.91
C ALA A 55 12.19 -8.58 9.64
N SER A 56 11.57 -7.61 8.94
CA SER A 56 10.14 -7.66 8.63
C SER A 56 9.74 -8.84 7.73
N THR A 57 10.64 -9.30 6.87
CA THR A 57 10.46 -10.50 6.04
C THR A 57 10.27 -11.77 6.85
N ASP A 58 10.87 -11.83 8.03
CA ASP A 58 10.88 -12.99 8.91
C ASP A 58 9.88 -12.86 10.07
N SER A 59 9.16 -11.72 10.13
CA SER A 59 8.18 -11.39 11.17
C SER A 59 6.86 -10.84 10.59
N TYR A 60 6.73 -9.52 10.42
CA TYR A 60 5.49 -8.86 9.99
C TYR A 60 5.03 -9.18 8.56
N LEU A 61 5.91 -9.66 7.69
CA LEU A 61 5.61 -10.14 6.34
C LEU A 61 5.56 -11.67 6.25
N ASN A 62 5.78 -12.37 7.37
CA ASN A 62 5.73 -13.83 7.45
C ASN A 62 4.29 -14.29 7.72
N ILE A 63 3.54 -14.57 6.65
CA ILE A 63 2.14 -15.01 6.74
C ILE A 63 1.98 -16.24 7.65
N PRO A 64 2.77 -17.33 7.51
CA PRO A 64 2.66 -18.48 8.40
C PRO A 64 2.81 -18.13 9.89
N ALA A 65 3.74 -17.26 10.26
CA ALA A 65 3.95 -16.86 11.64
C ALA A 65 2.76 -16.07 12.21
N ILE A 66 2.16 -15.18 11.39
CA ILE A 66 0.99 -14.40 11.80
C ILE A 66 -0.25 -15.29 11.94
N ILE A 67 -0.47 -16.21 10.99
CA ILE A 67 -1.60 -17.15 11.08
C ILE A 67 -1.44 -18.10 12.28
N ALA A 68 -0.24 -18.64 12.52
CA ALA A 68 0.02 -19.47 13.70
C ALA A 68 -0.25 -18.70 15.01
N ALA A 69 0.16 -17.44 15.10
CA ALA A 69 -0.16 -16.60 16.26
C ALA A 69 -1.67 -16.38 16.42
N ALA A 70 -2.40 -16.20 15.32
CA ALA A 70 -3.85 -16.02 15.33
C ALA A 70 -4.58 -17.30 15.77
N GLU A 71 -4.14 -18.47 15.31
CA GLU A 71 -4.71 -19.76 15.71
C GLU A 71 -4.41 -20.10 17.18
N ILE A 72 -3.17 -19.87 17.63
CA ILE A 72 -2.77 -20.11 19.04
C ILE A 72 -3.59 -19.23 19.99
N ALA A 73 -3.84 -17.99 19.60
CA ALA A 73 -4.61 -17.04 20.40
C ALA A 73 -6.13 -17.16 20.22
N ASP A 74 -6.60 -18.06 19.37
CA ASP A 74 -8.03 -18.31 19.07
C ASP A 74 -8.79 -17.02 18.73
N VAL A 75 -8.25 -16.25 17.75
CA VAL A 75 -8.87 -14.99 17.33
C VAL A 75 -9.87 -15.18 16.20
N GLU A 76 -10.93 -14.40 16.20
CA GLU A 76 -11.98 -14.42 15.16
C GLU A 76 -11.59 -13.60 13.93
N ALA A 77 -10.68 -12.62 14.09
CA ALA A 77 -10.32 -11.71 13.03
C ALA A 77 -8.89 -11.18 13.16
N ILE A 78 -8.33 -10.74 12.03
CA ILE A 78 -7.04 -10.07 11.96
C ILE A 78 -7.23 -8.67 11.40
N HIS A 79 -6.71 -7.65 12.10
CA HIS A 79 -6.61 -6.28 11.60
C HIS A 79 -5.19 -6.01 11.12
N PRO A 80 -4.94 -5.85 9.82
CA PRO A 80 -3.60 -5.66 9.27
C PRO A 80 -3.06 -4.24 9.41
N GLY A 81 -3.90 -3.27 9.78
CA GLY A 81 -3.55 -1.85 9.75
C GLY A 81 -3.33 -1.34 8.32
N TYR A 82 -2.24 -0.62 8.09
CA TYR A 82 -1.75 -0.22 6.78
C TYR A 82 -0.28 -0.64 6.60
N GLY A 83 0.19 -0.76 5.36
CA GLY A 83 1.51 -1.32 5.06
C GLY A 83 1.59 -2.83 5.34
N PHE A 84 2.78 -3.38 5.38
CA PHE A 84 3.04 -4.82 5.53
C PHE A 84 2.10 -5.70 4.68
N LEU A 85 1.20 -6.45 5.30
CA LEU A 85 0.28 -7.38 4.63
C LEU A 85 -1.11 -6.80 4.35
N SER A 86 -1.36 -5.52 4.67
CA SER A 86 -2.68 -4.90 4.49
C SER A 86 -3.18 -4.88 3.04
N GLU A 87 -2.26 -4.81 2.08
CA GLU A 87 -2.53 -4.80 0.64
C GLU A 87 -2.13 -6.13 -0.04
N ASN A 88 -2.00 -7.20 0.74
CA ASN A 88 -1.62 -8.51 0.24
C ASN A 88 -2.87 -9.38 0.05
N ALA A 89 -3.29 -9.60 -1.20
CA ALA A 89 -4.46 -10.40 -1.55
C ALA A 89 -4.34 -11.85 -1.05
N HIS A 90 -3.15 -12.46 -1.20
CA HIS A 90 -2.90 -13.82 -0.74
C HIS A 90 -3.07 -13.96 0.78
N PHE A 91 -2.64 -12.97 1.56
CA PHE A 91 -2.87 -12.99 3.01
C PHE A 91 -4.37 -12.94 3.36
N ALA A 92 -5.16 -12.12 2.64
CA ALA A 92 -6.61 -12.09 2.83
C ALA A 92 -7.27 -13.44 2.49
N GLU A 93 -6.81 -14.13 1.44
CA GLU A 93 -7.27 -15.48 1.06
C GLU A 93 -6.89 -16.52 2.12
N VAL A 94 -5.65 -16.47 2.65
CA VAL A 94 -5.20 -17.38 3.71
C VAL A 94 -6.03 -17.18 4.98
N CYS A 95 -6.27 -15.94 5.40
CA CYS A 95 -7.17 -15.66 6.54
C CYS A 95 -8.54 -16.31 6.32
N GLN A 96 -9.14 -16.12 5.14
CA GLN A 96 -10.45 -16.70 4.82
C GLN A 96 -10.43 -18.23 4.86
N SER A 97 -9.37 -18.88 4.34
CA SER A 97 -9.25 -20.33 4.35
C SER A 97 -9.07 -20.92 5.77
N CYS A 98 -8.53 -20.15 6.69
CA CYS A 98 -8.41 -20.47 8.10
C CYS A 98 -9.65 -20.07 8.93
N ASN A 99 -10.76 -19.65 8.32
CA ASN A 99 -11.95 -19.10 8.97
C ASN A 99 -11.69 -17.88 9.86
N ILE A 100 -10.62 -17.15 9.61
CA ILE A 100 -10.27 -15.90 10.30
C ILE A 100 -10.73 -14.74 9.43
N LYS A 101 -11.51 -13.81 9.99
CA LYS A 101 -11.96 -12.63 9.24
C LYS A 101 -10.81 -11.66 9.02
N PHE A 102 -10.45 -11.41 7.78
CA PHE A 102 -9.58 -10.28 7.41
C PHE A 102 -10.37 -8.98 7.53
N ILE A 103 -9.94 -8.05 8.40
CA ILE A 103 -10.56 -6.73 8.56
C ILE A 103 -9.99 -5.80 7.50
N GLY A 104 -10.65 -5.77 6.37
CA GLY A 104 -10.22 -5.04 5.17
C GLY A 104 -11.07 -5.42 3.95
N PRO A 105 -10.64 -4.98 2.75
CA PRO A 105 -11.30 -5.34 1.50
C PRO A 105 -11.13 -6.83 1.20
N SER A 106 -11.93 -7.35 0.26
CA SER A 106 -11.76 -8.71 -0.24
C SER A 106 -10.45 -8.86 -1.03
N ALA A 107 -9.94 -10.09 -1.14
CA ALA A 107 -8.75 -10.37 -1.94
C ALA A 107 -8.90 -9.89 -3.40
N ALA A 108 -10.09 -10.05 -3.99
CA ALA A 108 -10.38 -9.54 -5.33
C ALA A 108 -10.26 -8.01 -5.39
N ALA A 109 -10.85 -7.29 -4.43
CA ALA A 109 -10.75 -5.82 -4.37
C ALA A 109 -9.32 -5.34 -4.14
N ILE A 110 -8.53 -6.05 -3.32
CA ILE A 110 -7.11 -5.74 -3.12
C ILE A 110 -6.35 -5.88 -4.45
N THR A 111 -6.60 -6.95 -5.19
CA THR A 111 -5.96 -7.20 -6.49
C THR A 111 -6.33 -6.15 -7.52
N GLU A 112 -7.61 -5.84 -7.66
CA GLU A 112 -8.12 -4.84 -8.62
C GLU A 112 -7.60 -3.42 -8.31
N CYS A 113 -7.58 -3.03 -7.03
CA CYS A 113 -7.11 -1.72 -6.61
C CYS A 113 -5.57 -1.63 -6.53
N GLY A 114 -4.87 -2.75 -6.47
CA GLY A 114 -3.41 -2.82 -6.40
C GLY A 114 -2.72 -2.51 -7.73
N ASP A 115 -3.39 -2.78 -8.86
CA ASP A 115 -2.93 -2.37 -10.18
C ASP A 115 -3.35 -0.93 -10.47
N LYS A 116 -2.39 -0.04 -10.72
CA LYS A 116 -2.64 1.40 -10.93
C LYS A 116 -3.50 1.70 -12.15
N VAL A 117 -3.40 0.90 -13.21
CA VAL A 117 -4.17 1.09 -14.44
C VAL A 117 -5.60 0.61 -14.21
N ALA A 118 -5.77 -0.60 -13.67
CA ALA A 118 -7.06 -1.17 -13.34
C ALA A 118 -7.82 -0.30 -12.32
N ALA A 119 -7.14 0.18 -11.27
CA ALA A 119 -7.71 1.09 -10.28
C ALA A 119 -8.22 2.40 -10.91
N LYS A 120 -7.45 2.97 -11.85
CA LYS A 120 -7.85 4.19 -12.55
C LYS A 120 -9.04 3.98 -13.47
N GLU A 121 -9.10 2.84 -14.17
CA GLU A 121 -10.25 2.46 -15.00
C GLU A 121 -11.51 2.19 -14.14
N LEU A 122 -11.35 1.52 -13.01
CA LEU A 122 -12.42 1.28 -12.06
C LEU A 122 -12.98 2.60 -11.50
N ALA A 123 -12.09 3.52 -11.11
CA ALA A 123 -12.46 4.85 -10.63
C ALA A 123 -13.24 5.64 -11.71
N LYS A 124 -12.77 5.62 -12.96
CA LYS A 124 -13.49 6.25 -14.09
C LYS A 124 -14.88 5.65 -14.30
N LYS A 125 -15.03 4.31 -14.25
CA LYS A 125 -16.31 3.62 -14.38
C LYS A 125 -17.29 3.94 -13.25
N ALA A 126 -16.76 4.27 -12.07
CA ALA A 126 -17.52 4.63 -10.88
C ALA A 126 -17.75 6.15 -10.75
N ASP A 127 -17.43 6.94 -11.76
CA ASP A 127 -17.50 8.42 -11.76
C ASP A 127 -16.72 9.07 -10.60
N VAL A 128 -15.66 8.40 -10.12
CA VAL A 128 -14.75 8.95 -9.12
C VAL A 128 -13.75 9.89 -9.81
N PRO A 129 -13.63 11.15 -9.37
CA PRO A 129 -12.68 12.08 -9.95
C PRO A 129 -11.25 11.56 -9.88
N CYS A 130 -10.59 11.49 -11.03
CA CYS A 130 -9.18 11.08 -11.14
C CYS A 130 -8.30 12.27 -11.50
N VAL A 131 -7.04 12.23 -11.06
CA VAL A 131 -6.05 13.20 -11.52
C VAL A 131 -5.90 13.05 -13.04
N PRO A 132 -6.04 14.14 -13.82
CA PRO A 132 -5.85 14.11 -15.27
C PRO A 132 -4.48 13.55 -15.63
N GLY A 133 -4.41 12.69 -16.65
CA GLY A 133 -3.15 12.05 -17.02
C GLY A 133 -3.29 11.21 -18.29
N SER A 134 -2.22 10.50 -18.63
CA SER A 134 -2.23 9.53 -19.71
C SER A 134 -3.18 8.36 -19.37
N ASP A 135 -3.84 7.83 -20.42
CA ASP A 135 -4.73 6.65 -20.29
C ASP A 135 -3.96 5.32 -20.22
N GLY A 136 -2.65 5.39 -20.09
CA GLY A 136 -1.75 4.25 -20.06
C GLY A 136 -0.30 4.67 -20.19
N PRO A 137 0.58 3.72 -20.49
CA PRO A 137 1.98 3.98 -20.75
C PRO A 137 2.18 5.01 -21.86
N VAL A 138 3.20 5.86 -21.67
CA VAL A 138 3.64 6.81 -22.68
C VAL A 138 4.92 6.28 -23.31
N GLU A 139 4.85 5.93 -24.60
CA GLU A 139 5.93 5.21 -25.26
C GLU A 139 7.02 6.14 -25.84
N ASN A 140 6.64 7.33 -26.26
CA ASN A 140 7.54 8.24 -26.95
C ASN A 140 7.35 9.70 -26.50
N GLU A 141 8.31 10.53 -26.86
CA GLU A 141 8.37 11.96 -26.54
C GLU A 141 7.21 12.76 -27.14
N GLN A 142 6.77 12.41 -28.36
CA GLN A 142 5.71 13.13 -29.05
C GLN A 142 4.37 12.96 -28.34
N ASP A 143 4.05 11.74 -27.91
CA ASP A 143 2.87 11.47 -27.09
C ASP A 143 2.96 12.16 -25.72
N ALA A 144 4.14 12.16 -25.11
CA ALA A 144 4.38 12.88 -23.86
C ALA A 144 4.06 14.37 -24.00
N LEU A 145 4.53 15.01 -25.06
CA LEU A 145 4.27 16.42 -25.35
C LEU A 145 2.77 16.68 -25.63
N ARG A 146 2.15 15.85 -26.47
CA ARG A 146 0.72 15.97 -26.79
C ARG A 146 -0.15 15.90 -25.52
N ILE A 147 0.03 14.84 -24.74
CA ILE A 147 -0.73 14.62 -23.49
C ILE A 147 -0.51 15.78 -22.52
N SER A 148 0.73 16.23 -22.35
CA SER A 148 1.05 17.33 -21.43
C SER A 148 0.46 18.67 -21.85
N ARG A 149 0.32 18.93 -23.15
CA ARG A 149 -0.39 20.11 -23.67
C ARG A 149 -1.89 20.05 -23.37
N GLU A 150 -2.51 18.87 -23.53
CA GLU A 150 -3.92 18.64 -23.23
C GLU A 150 -4.23 18.81 -21.74
N ILE A 151 -3.39 18.27 -20.86
CA ILE A 151 -3.56 18.35 -19.39
C ILE A 151 -3.17 19.73 -18.86
N GLY A 152 -2.24 20.42 -19.53
CA GLY A 152 -1.61 21.66 -19.08
C GLY A 152 -0.48 21.43 -18.07
N PHE A 153 0.57 22.25 -18.17
CA PHE A 153 1.69 22.23 -17.23
C PHE A 153 1.32 22.86 -15.87
N PRO A 154 2.02 22.52 -14.77
CA PRO A 154 3.05 21.49 -14.68
C PRO A 154 2.47 20.05 -14.70
N VAL A 155 3.30 19.12 -15.15
CA VAL A 155 2.98 17.69 -15.17
C VAL A 155 4.04 16.87 -14.44
N LEU A 156 3.67 15.64 -14.05
CA LEU A 156 4.53 14.71 -13.39
C LEU A 156 4.72 13.47 -14.26
N VAL A 157 5.97 13.16 -14.60
CA VAL A 157 6.36 11.91 -15.25
C VAL A 157 6.64 10.89 -14.15
N LYS A 158 6.04 9.71 -14.21
CA LYS A 158 6.17 8.63 -13.20
C LYS A 158 6.54 7.32 -13.87
N ALA A 159 7.43 6.56 -13.25
CA ALA A 159 7.62 5.15 -13.60
C ALA A 159 6.35 4.34 -13.25
N SER A 160 5.96 3.40 -14.11
CA SER A 160 4.82 2.49 -13.85
C SER A 160 5.14 1.47 -12.77
N ALA A 161 6.38 1.00 -12.70
CA ALA A 161 6.89 0.10 -11.69
C ALA A 161 7.51 0.88 -10.53
N GLY A 162 7.37 0.37 -9.30
CA GLY A 162 7.99 0.94 -8.10
C GLY A 162 7.10 1.92 -7.33
N GLY A 163 7.64 2.38 -6.20
CA GLY A 163 6.99 3.28 -5.25
C GLY A 163 8.02 4.19 -4.54
N GLY A 164 7.55 5.02 -3.60
CA GLY A 164 8.44 5.85 -2.77
C GLY A 164 9.08 7.03 -3.51
N GLY A 165 8.51 7.46 -4.63
CA GLY A 165 8.98 8.67 -5.34
C GLY A 165 10.15 8.46 -6.31
N ARG A 166 10.67 7.26 -6.47
CA ARG A 166 11.71 6.94 -7.44
C ARG A 166 11.14 6.93 -8.86
N GLY A 167 11.90 7.43 -9.83
CA GLY A 167 11.45 7.54 -11.23
C GLY A 167 10.38 8.60 -11.44
N MET A 168 10.26 9.61 -10.55
CA MET A 168 9.34 10.74 -10.73
C MET A 168 10.09 12.03 -11.08
N ARG A 169 9.54 12.77 -12.06
CA ARG A 169 10.08 14.05 -12.50
C ARG A 169 8.96 15.05 -12.76
N VAL A 170 9.03 16.21 -12.12
CA VAL A 170 8.11 17.33 -12.40
C VAL A 170 8.62 18.10 -13.60
N ALA A 171 7.73 18.36 -14.55
CA ALA A 171 8.02 19.18 -15.72
C ALA A 171 7.10 20.42 -15.74
N HIS A 172 7.69 21.60 -15.82
CA HIS A 172 6.97 22.88 -15.84
C HIS A 172 6.72 23.40 -17.25
N ASN A 173 7.40 22.86 -18.25
CA ASN A 173 7.32 23.23 -19.65
C ASN A 173 7.82 22.10 -20.54
N GLU A 174 7.69 22.26 -21.86
CA GLU A 174 8.09 21.23 -22.83
C GLU A 174 9.57 20.83 -22.75
N PRO A 175 10.56 21.76 -22.69
CA PRO A 175 11.95 21.36 -22.55
C PRO A 175 12.25 20.53 -21.29
N SER A 176 11.66 20.91 -20.17
CA SER A 176 11.83 20.15 -18.92
C SER A 176 11.10 18.80 -18.98
N LEU A 177 10.00 18.70 -19.73
CA LEU A 177 9.30 17.44 -19.95
C LEU A 177 10.17 16.45 -20.75
N VAL A 178 10.75 16.87 -21.86
CA VAL A 178 11.60 16.01 -22.70
C VAL A 178 12.77 15.46 -21.88
N THR A 179 13.49 16.35 -21.19
CA THR A 179 14.60 15.93 -20.33
C THR A 179 14.12 14.98 -19.22
N GLY A 180 13.02 15.31 -18.54
CA GLY A 180 12.45 14.52 -17.45
C GLY A 180 11.93 13.16 -17.91
N PHE A 181 11.34 13.08 -19.11
CA PHE A 181 10.84 11.85 -19.71
C PHE A 181 11.96 10.82 -19.93
N HIS A 182 13.03 11.24 -20.60
CA HIS A 182 14.18 10.36 -20.84
C HIS A 182 14.87 9.94 -19.53
N ALA A 183 15.05 10.88 -18.60
CA ALA A 183 15.64 10.58 -17.29
C ALA A 183 14.80 9.59 -16.48
N ALA A 184 13.47 9.77 -16.43
CA ALA A 184 12.57 8.88 -15.72
C ALA A 184 12.57 7.46 -16.32
N ARG A 185 12.59 7.35 -17.67
CA ARG A 185 12.69 6.04 -18.35
C ARG A 185 13.99 5.32 -18.05
N ALA A 186 15.11 6.04 -18.11
CA ALA A 186 16.42 5.48 -17.81
C ALA A 186 16.53 4.99 -16.35
N GLU A 187 16.04 5.79 -15.39
CA GLU A 187 16.00 5.42 -13.99
C GLU A 187 15.06 4.21 -13.75
N ALA A 188 13.89 4.20 -14.38
CA ALA A 188 12.93 3.10 -14.29
C ALA A 188 13.51 1.79 -14.84
N GLN A 189 14.24 1.85 -15.97
CA GLN A 189 14.95 0.71 -16.53
C GLN A 189 16.04 0.20 -15.57
N ALA A 190 16.82 1.10 -15.00
CA ALA A 190 17.92 0.74 -14.12
C ALA A 190 17.44 0.15 -12.76
N CYS A 191 16.38 0.74 -12.18
CA CYS A 191 15.89 0.37 -10.85
C CYS A 191 14.90 -0.80 -10.87
N PHE A 192 14.08 -0.92 -11.92
CA PHE A 192 12.94 -1.82 -11.96
C PHE A 192 12.94 -2.76 -13.17
N ASN A 193 13.97 -2.67 -14.01
CA ASN A 193 14.05 -3.38 -15.30
C ASN A 193 12.81 -3.19 -16.20
N ASN A 194 12.17 -2.03 -16.08
CA ASN A 194 10.97 -1.67 -16.81
C ASN A 194 10.98 -0.15 -17.10
N PRO A 195 11.19 0.29 -18.37
CA PRO A 195 11.29 1.71 -18.74
C PRO A 195 9.93 2.39 -18.89
N THR A 196 8.84 1.71 -18.57
CA THR A 196 7.48 2.21 -18.76
C THR A 196 7.21 3.39 -17.83
N VAL A 197 6.76 4.50 -18.41
CA VAL A 197 6.36 5.71 -17.68
C VAL A 197 4.97 6.18 -18.10
N TYR A 198 4.32 6.95 -17.26
CA TYR A 198 3.08 7.66 -17.55
C TYR A 198 3.14 9.09 -17.06
N ILE A 199 2.20 9.92 -17.52
CA ILE A 199 2.16 11.35 -17.23
C ILE A 199 0.87 11.67 -16.49
N GLU A 200 0.97 12.49 -15.44
CA GLU A 200 -0.17 13.00 -14.70
C GLU A 200 -0.05 14.50 -14.47
N LYS A 201 -1.17 15.17 -14.25
CA LYS A 201 -1.17 16.56 -13.78
C LYS A 201 -0.42 16.65 -12.45
N PHE A 202 0.52 17.56 -12.35
CA PHE A 202 1.10 17.89 -11.05
C PHE A 202 0.12 18.79 -10.27
N VAL A 203 -0.30 18.33 -9.11
CA VAL A 203 -1.18 19.07 -8.21
C VAL A 203 -0.32 19.87 -7.24
N ASP A 204 -0.38 21.21 -7.37
CA ASP A 204 0.34 22.09 -6.46
C ASP A 204 -0.36 22.14 -5.09
N LYS A 205 0.45 22.16 -4.02
CA LYS A 205 -0.03 22.22 -2.63
C LYS A 205 -1.11 21.17 -2.31
N PRO A 206 -0.88 19.88 -2.59
CA PRO A 206 -1.87 18.86 -2.34
C PRO A 206 -2.13 18.72 -0.85
N ARG A 207 -3.37 18.34 -0.51
CA ARG A 207 -3.70 17.98 0.87
C ARG A 207 -3.84 16.46 0.97
N HIS A 208 -3.16 15.89 1.94
CA HIS A 208 -3.32 14.50 2.34
C HIS A 208 -4.33 14.35 3.47
#